data_a9dc389de2823d667acd792223b5743d
#
_entry.id   a9dc389de2823d667acd792223b5743d
#
_cell.length_a   1.000
_cell.length_b   1.000
_cell.length_c   1.000
_cell.angle_alpha   90.00
_cell.angle_beta   90.00
_cell.angle_gamma   90.00
#
_symmetry.space_group_name_H-M   'P 1'
#
loop_
_entity.id
_entity.type
_entity.pdbx_description
1 polymer ?
#
loop_
_entity_poly.entity_id
_entity_poly.type
_entity_poly.pdbx_seq_one_letter_code
_entity_poly.pdbx_strand_id
1 'polypeptide(L)'
;VGETTPQYTDFQDDGKYSWLKSPTFYGKPMQVGPLSRVLCMLAAGHEPTKKYATAALDLVSSVAGAKVGLDAMHSTIGRHAARAVGCAVQCDELAKQWDLLVANMARGDLKTFNRPEFPKGEQRGVGFHEAPRGVLSHWVVIDSGKIKNYQCVVPTTWNAAPRNENDQPGAYEASLIGNPVADPEKPLEVLRTVHSFDPCLACAVHVVDQENKPVVTVSAV
;
A
#
# COMPACT_ATOMS: atom_id res chain seq x y z
N VAL A 1 -4.61 18.87 10.54
CA VAL A 1 -4.67 17.48 11.01
C VAL A 1 -5.28 17.52 12.40
N GLY A 2 -6.51 17.04 12.54
CA GLY A 2 -7.18 16.93 13.82
C GLY A 2 -6.61 15.77 14.65
N GLU A 3 -6.86 15.79 15.94
CA GLU A 3 -6.58 14.65 16.80
C GLU A 3 -7.49 13.49 16.39
N THR A 4 -6.91 12.32 16.17
CA THR A 4 -7.68 11.10 15.94
C THR A 4 -7.76 10.35 17.25
N THR A 5 -8.94 10.35 17.85
CA THR A 5 -9.20 9.51 19.02
C THR A 5 -9.70 8.16 18.54
N PRO A 6 -9.03 7.05 18.85
CA PRO A 6 -9.54 5.72 18.55
C PRO A 6 -10.89 5.51 19.22
N GLN A 7 -11.87 5.07 18.46
CA GLN A 7 -13.16 4.66 19.02
C GLN A 7 -13.27 3.16 18.80
N TYR A 8 -13.30 2.43 19.90
CA TYR A 8 -13.56 1.00 19.92
C TYR A 8 -15.06 0.85 20.11
N THR A 9 -15.76 0.39 19.09
CA THR A 9 -17.18 0.06 19.15
C THR A 9 -17.33 -1.42 18.88
N ASP A 10 -18.33 -2.03 19.52
CA ASP A 10 -18.70 -3.41 19.24
C ASP A 10 -19.06 -3.58 17.76
N PHE A 11 -18.87 -4.80 17.25
CA PHE A 11 -19.24 -5.14 15.89
C PHE A 11 -20.75 -4.92 15.67
N GLN A 12 -21.11 -4.29 14.57
CA GLN A 12 -22.49 -4.00 14.17
C GLN A 12 -22.67 -4.38 12.70
N ASP A 13 -23.53 -5.34 12.44
CA ASP A 13 -23.79 -5.86 11.08
C ASP A 13 -24.28 -4.79 10.10
N ASP A 14 -25.05 -3.82 10.61
CA ASP A 14 -25.67 -2.73 9.86
C ASP A 14 -24.90 -1.39 9.96
N GLY A 15 -23.72 -1.42 10.56
CA GLY A 15 -22.93 -0.22 10.83
C GLY A 15 -21.45 -0.40 10.58
N LYS A 16 -20.67 -0.16 11.63
CA LYS A 16 -19.21 -0.28 11.58
C LYS A 16 -18.80 -1.74 11.73
N TYR A 17 -18.35 -2.33 10.64
CA TYR A 17 -17.94 -3.74 10.55
C TYR A 17 -16.43 -3.96 10.51
N SER A 18 -15.64 -2.90 10.64
CA SER A 18 -14.17 -2.98 10.61
C SER A 18 -13.57 -1.99 11.60
N TRP A 19 -12.45 -2.38 12.20
CA TRP A 19 -11.64 -1.48 13.02
C TRP A 19 -10.70 -0.59 12.21
N LEU A 20 -10.51 -0.89 10.93
CA LEU A 20 -9.71 -0.07 10.05
C LEU A 20 -10.40 1.25 9.75
N LYS A 21 -9.61 2.29 9.60
CA LYS A 21 -10.08 3.58 9.09
C LYS A 21 -10.27 3.48 7.58
N SER A 22 -11.13 4.34 7.03
CA SER A 22 -11.34 4.49 5.59
C SER A 22 -10.68 5.77 5.10
N PRO A 23 -9.37 5.77 4.83
CA PRO A 23 -8.70 6.93 4.27
C PRO A 23 -9.24 7.19 2.87
N THR A 24 -9.41 8.47 2.55
CA THR A 24 -9.90 8.90 1.24
C THR A 24 -8.96 9.95 0.64
N PHE A 25 -8.91 9.99 -0.68
CA PHE A 25 -8.25 11.05 -1.43
C PHE A 25 -9.30 11.75 -2.29
N TYR A 26 -9.52 13.04 -2.04
CA TYR A 26 -10.67 13.79 -2.58
C TYR A 26 -12.02 13.09 -2.37
N GLY A 27 -12.23 12.53 -1.18
CA GLY A 27 -13.47 11.86 -0.80
C GLY A 27 -13.68 10.47 -1.41
N LYS A 28 -12.69 9.90 -2.10
CA LYS A 28 -12.77 8.59 -2.75
C LYS A 28 -11.83 7.59 -2.11
N PRO A 29 -12.25 6.32 -1.92
CA PRO A 29 -11.34 5.22 -1.60
C PRO A 29 -10.31 5.05 -2.71
N MET A 30 -9.07 4.72 -2.36
CA MET A 30 -7.99 4.58 -3.33
C MET A 30 -7.27 3.26 -3.14
N GLN A 31 -6.91 2.63 -4.23
CA GLN A 31 -5.92 1.57 -4.21
C GLN A 31 -4.53 2.18 -4.20
N VAL A 32 -3.65 1.69 -3.33
CA VAL A 32 -2.22 2.03 -3.31
C VAL A 32 -1.36 0.78 -3.53
N GLY A 33 -0.10 0.95 -3.87
CA GLY A 33 0.84 -0.14 -4.02
C GLY A 33 1.40 -0.31 -5.44
N PRO A 34 1.94 -1.50 -5.76
CA PRO A 34 2.68 -1.72 -7.01
C PRO A 34 1.90 -1.35 -8.27
N LEU A 35 0.61 -1.72 -8.35
CA LEU A 35 -0.22 -1.36 -9.50
C LEU A 35 -0.39 0.15 -9.64
N SER A 36 -0.78 0.83 -8.56
CA SER A 36 -0.95 2.29 -8.57
C SER A 36 0.34 3.00 -8.93
N ARG A 37 1.46 2.56 -8.36
CA ARG A 37 2.80 3.08 -8.65
C ARG A 37 3.13 2.97 -10.13
N VAL A 38 3.01 1.78 -10.71
CA VAL A 38 3.29 1.55 -12.13
C VAL A 38 2.40 2.41 -13.02
N LEU A 39 1.10 2.48 -12.73
CA LEU A 39 0.16 3.30 -13.51
C LEU A 39 0.48 4.80 -13.42
N CYS A 40 0.79 5.30 -12.22
CA CYS A 40 1.20 6.70 -12.02
C CYS A 40 2.53 7.00 -12.76
N MET A 41 3.51 6.10 -12.70
CA MET A 41 4.78 6.27 -13.38
C MET A 41 4.61 6.23 -14.91
N LEU A 42 3.74 5.37 -15.45
CA LEU A 42 3.39 5.36 -16.87
C LEU A 42 2.71 6.66 -17.29
N ALA A 43 1.75 7.15 -16.49
CA ALA A 43 1.07 8.42 -16.74
C ALA A 43 2.04 9.62 -16.71
N ALA A 44 3.07 9.55 -15.85
CA ALA A 44 4.13 10.56 -15.76
C ALA A 44 5.21 10.42 -16.85
N GLY A 45 5.11 9.44 -17.75
CA GLY A 45 6.08 9.23 -18.81
C GLY A 45 7.43 8.66 -18.36
N HIS A 46 7.47 7.90 -17.27
CA HIS A 46 8.70 7.31 -16.75
C HIS A 46 9.19 6.17 -17.65
N GLU A 47 10.20 6.44 -18.46
CA GLU A 47 10.69 5.53 -19.50
C GLU A 47 11.15 4.15 -19.00
N PRO A 48 11.85 3.98 -17.85
CA PRO A 48 12.15 2.65 -17.34
C PRO A 48 10.91 1.82 -17.04
N THR A 49 9.90 2.42 -16.44
CA THR A 49 8.62 1.73 -16.15
C THR A 49 7.90 1.34 -17.44
N LYS A 50 7.86 2.24 -18.43
CA LYS A 50 7.25 1.99 -19.73
C LYS A 50 7.94 0.81 -20.45
N LYS A 51 9.26 0.76 -20.46
CA LYS A 51 10.06 -0.35 -21.02
C LYS A 51 9.59 -1.69 -20.45
N TYR A 52 9.59 -1.84 -19.12
CA TYR A 52 9.27 -3.11 -18.47
C TYR A 52 7.78 -3.44 -18.51
N ALA A 53 6.90 -2.44 -18.39
CA ALA A 53 5.46 -2.66 -18.50
C ALA A 53 5.04 -3.10 -19.90
N THR A 54 5.63 -2.49 -20.95
CA THR A 54 5.39 -2.91 -22.34
C THR A 54 5.86 -4.34 -22.56
N ALA A 55 7.07 -4.67 -22.13
CA ALA A 55 7.61 -6.02 -22.26
C ALA A 55 6.74 -7.08 -21.54
N ALA A 56 6.21 -6.76 -20.35
CA ALA A 56 5.30 -7.64 -19.63
C ALA A 56 3.99 -7.85 -20.37
N LEU A 57 3.37 -6.78 -20.89
CA LEU A 57 2.13 -6.86 -21.66
C LEU A 57 2.30 -7.61 -22.98
N ASP A 58 3.43 -7.41 -23.67
CA ASP A 58 3.74 -8.12 -24.91
C ASP A 58 3.93 -9.61 -24.67
N LEU A 59 4.62 -10.00 -23.58
CA LEU A 59 4.77 -11.38 -23.18
C LEU A 59 3.42 -12.05 -22.91
N VAL A 60 2.58 -11.40 -22.09
CA VAL A 60 1.23 -11.92 -21.76
C VAL A 60 0.38 -12.01 -23.02
N SER A 61 0.43 -11.00 -23.91
CA SER A 61 -0.29 -11.01 -25.18
C SER A 61 0.14 -12.16 -26.09
N SER A 62 1.43 -12.45 -26.13
CA SER A 62 1.99 -13.57 -26.89
C SER A 62 1.46 -14.91 -26.37
N VAL A 63 1.44 -15.11 -25.06
CA VAL A 63 0.93 -16.34 -24.45
C VAL A 63 -0.59 -16.48 -24.60
N ALA A 64 -1.32 -15.38 -24.49
CA ALA A 64 -2.77 -15.38 -24.63
C ALA A 64 -3.25 -15.51 -26.08
N GLY A 65 -2.37 -15.33 -27.08
CA GLY A 65 -2.75 -15.29 -28.49
C GLY A 65 -3.66 -14.10 -28.87
N ALA A 66 -3.73 -13.08 -28.00
CA ALA A 66 -4.55 -11.89 -28.20
C ALA A 66 -3.90 -10.67 -27.50
N LYS A 67 -4.17 -9.47 -28.02
CA LYS A 67 -3.65 -8.23 -27.42
C LYS A 67 -4.23 -8.01 -26.03
N VAL A 68 -3.34 -7.94 -25.03
CA VAL A 68 -3.67 -7.61 -23.64
C VAL A 68 -3.30 -6.15 -23.38
N GLY A 69 -4.26 -5.34 -22.94
CA GLY A 69 -4.07 -3.93 -22.64
C GLY A 69 -3.82 -3.64 -21.16
N LEU A 70 -3.61 -2.37 -20.83
CA LEU A 70 -3.41 -1.90 -19.45
C LEU A 70 -4.57 -2.22 -18.50
N ASP A 71 -5.79 -2.33 -19.04
CA ASP A 71 -6.99 -2.67 -18.24
C ASP A 71 -6.86 -4.02 -17.53
N ALA A 72 -6.14 -4.98 -18.14
CA ALA A 72 -5.89 -6.29 -17.55
C ALA A 72 -4.98 -6.22 -16.28
N MET A 73 -4.27 -5.12 -16.07
CA MET A 73 -3.47 -4.93 -14.86
C MET A 73 -4.32 -4.73 -13.59
N HIS A 74 -5.60 -4.42 -13.72
CA HIS A 74 -6.53 -4.35 -12.58
C HIS A 74 -7.00 -5.72 -12.08
N SER A 75 -6.41 -6.79 -12.58
CA SER A 75 -6.66 -8.17 -12.13
C SER A 75 -5.66 -8.61 -11.05
N THR A 76 -5.93 -9.76 -10.43
CA THR A 76 -5.01 -10.44 -9.51
C THR A 76 -3.63 -10.65 -10.13
N ILE A 77 -3.58 -11.21 -11.35
CA ILE A 77 -2.31 -11.44 -12.08
C ILE A 77 -1.66 -10.10 -12.45
N GLY A 78 -2.45 -9.12 -12.87
CA GLY A 78 -1.96 -7.78 -13.21
C GLY A 78 -1.27 -7.08 -12.05
N ARG A 79 -1.76 -7.23 -10.82
CA ARG A 79 -1.08 -6.69 -9.63
C ARG A 79 0.28 -7.36 -9.39
N HIS A 80 0.39 -8.67 -9.61
CA HIS A 80 1.67 -9.38 -9.54
C HIS A 80 2.63 -8.93 -10.67
N ALA A 81 2.13 -8.77 -11.88
CA ALA A 81 2.93 -8.25 -12.99
C ALA A 81 3.43 -6.82 -12.70
N ALA A 82 2.58 -5.95 -12.16
CA ALA A 82 2.98 -4.61 -11.76
C ALA A 82 4.10 -4.63 -10.69
N ARG A 83 4.02 -5.55 -9.74
CA ARG A 83 5.07 -5.72 -8.73
C ARG A 83 6.40 -6.16 -9.36
N ALA A 84 6.36 -7.09 -10.31
CA ALA A 84 7.54 -7.52 -11.06
C ALA A 84 8.15 -6.38 -11.87
N VAL A 85 7.34 -5.58 -12.55
CA VAL A 85 7.79 -4.37 -13.27
C VAL A 85 8.46 -3.40 -12.30
N GLY A 86 7.83 -3.11 -11.16
CA GLY A 86 8.43 -2.25 -10.13
C GLY A 86 9.76 -2.79 -9.60
N CYS A 87 9.87 -4.09 -9.39
CA CYS A 87 11.11 -4.74 -8.97
C CYS A 87 12.22 -4.55 -10.01
N ALA A 88 11.95 -4.77 -11.30
CA ALA A 88 12.91 -4.59 -12.37
C ALA A 88 13.42 -3.14 -12.46
N VAL A 89 12.52 -2.16 -12.34
CA VAL A 89 12.88 -0.74 -12.29
C VAL A 89 13.79 -0.45 -11.09
N GLN A 90 13.46 -0.99 -9.90
CA GLN A 90 14.27 -0.77 -8.71
C GLN A 90 15.66 -1.42 -8.80
N CYS A 91 15.79 -2.56 -9.46
CA CYS A 91 17.10 -3.18 -9.72
C CYS A 91 18.00 -2.28 -10.59
N ASP A 92 17.45 -1.65 -11.63
CA ASP A 92 18.21 -0.70 -12.46
C ASP A 92 18.60 0.56 -11.65
N GLU A 93 17.70 1.04 -10.80
CA GLU A 93 17.98 2.21 -9.96
C GLU A 93 19.00 1.91 -8.85
N LEU A 94 19.06 0.69 -8.33
CA LEU A 94 20.04 0.29 -7.31
C LEU A 94 21.48 0.51 -7.80
N ALA A 95 21.79 0.14 -9.03
CA ALA A 95 23.11 0.36 -9.60
C ALA A 95 23.48 1.85 -9.66
N LYS A 96 22.54 2.70 -10.08
CA LYS A 96 22.75 4.16 -10.11
C LYS A 96 22.95 4.75 -8.72
N GLN A 97 22.17 4.29 -7.72
CA GLN A 97 22.31 4.73 -6.33
C GLN A 97 23.66 4.32 -5.74
N TRP A 98 24.16 3.15 -6.10
CA TRP A 98 25.51 2.70 -5.73
C TRP A 98 26.58 3.63 -6.28
N ASP A 99 26.53 3.95 -7.57
CA ASP A 99 27.49 4.85 -8.21
C ASP A 99 27.46 6.25 -7.58
N LEU A 100 26.27 6.77 -7.27
CA LEU A 100 26.09 8.04 -6.55
C LEU A 100 26.70 8.00 -5.15
N LEU A 101 26.49 6.92 -4.41
CA LEU A 101 27.09 6.73 -3.09
C LEU A 101 28.60 6.77 -3.15
N VAL A 102 29.22 5.99 -4.05
CA VAL A 102 30.67 5.96 -4.23
C VAL A 102 31.21 7.33 -4.62
N ALA A 103 30.53 8.02 -5.54
CA ALA A 103 30.92 9.36 -5.97
C ALA A 103 30.82 10.39 -4.81
N ASN A 104 29.83 10.30 -3.95
CA ASN A 104 29.68 11.15 -2.76
C ASN A 104 30.82 10.88 -1.77
N MET A 105 31.10 9.64 -1.49
CA MET A 105 32.22 9.26 -0.60
C MET A 105 33.56 9.75 -1.14
N ALA A 106 33.81 9.63 -2.46
CA ALA A 106 35.03 10.13 -3.10
C ALA A 106 35.19 11.64 -2.99
N ARG A 107 34.09 12.40 -2.87
CA ARG A 107 34.10 13.86 -2.63
C ARG A 107 34.23 14.23 -1.16
N GLY A 108 34.36 13.25 -0.27
CA GLY A 108 34.48 13.47 1.18
C GLY A 108 33.15 13.64 1.91
N ASP A 109 32.03 13.39 1.24
CA ASP A 109 30.72 13.37 1.91
C ASP A 109 30.51 12.02 2.62
N LEU A 110 31.01 11.96 3.85
CA LEU A 110 30.92 10.78 4.72
C LEU A 110 29.92 10.97 5.87
N LYS A 111 29.13 12.05 5.80
CA LYS A 111 28.19 12.37 6.87
C LYS A 111 26.95 11.49 6.78
N THR A 112 26.83 10.56 7.73
CA THR A 112 25.72 9.61 7.80
C THR A 112 24.58 10.04 8.72
N PHE A 113 24.75 11.14 9.45
CA PHE A 113 23.78 11.60 10.42
C PHE A 113 23.72 13.13 10.51
N ASN A 114 22.51 13.68 10.47
CA ASN A 114 22.23 15.07 10.77
C ASN A 114 21.54 15.15 12.13
N ARG A 115 22.21 15.77 13.11
CA ARG A 115 21.60 15.96 14.42
C ARG A 115 20.40 16.87 14.28
N PRO A 116 19.19 16.43 14.70
CA PRO A 116 18.02 17.29 14.65
C PRO A 116 18.12 18.41 15.69
N GLU A 117 17.79 19.61 15.29
CA GLU A 117 17.55 20.73 16.20
C GLU A 117 16.05 20.86 16.38
N PHE A 118 15.58 20.69 17.60
CA PHE A 118 14.15 20.83 17.91
C PHE A 118 13.84 22.27 18.29
N PRO A 119 13.08 22.99 17.47
CA PRO A 119 12.64 24.34 17.83
C PRO A 119 11.75 24.32 19.07
N LYS A 120 11.70 25.44 19.76
CA LYS A 120 10.79 25.62 20.89
C LYS A 120 9.34 25.77 20.39
N GLY A 121 8.40 25.28 21.21
CA GLY A 121 6.97 25.36 20.91
C GLY A 121 6.49 24.25 19.96
N GLU A 122 5.24 24.39 19.52
CA GLU A 122 4.57 23.38 18.68
C GLU A 122 5.04 23.44 17.23
N GLN A 123 5.44 22.31 16.70
CA GLN A 123 5.80 22.09 15.31
C GLN A 123 4.94 20.98 14.71
N ARG A 124 4.54 21.14 13.46
CA ARG A 124 3.76 20.15 12.72
C ARG A 124 4.52 19.72 11.50
N GLY A 125 4.58 18.40 11.28
CA GLY A 125 5.27 17.81 10.15
C GLY A 125 4.44 16.73 9.50
N VAL A 126 4.66 16.53 8.20
CA VAL A 126 4.13 15.42 7.45
C VAL A 126 5.23 14.86 6.56
N GLY A 127 5.31 13.54 6.50
CA GLY A 127 6.21 12.84 5.59
C GLY A 127 5.47 11.75 4.85
N PHE A 128 5.82 11.56 3.57
CA PHE A 128 5.31 10.49 2.73
C PHE A 128 6.46 9.63 2.27
N HIS A 129 6.22 8.33 2.19
CA HIS A 129 7.16 7.37 1.65
C HIS A 129 6.40 6.31 0.85
N GLU A 130 6.91 6.00 -0.34
CA GLU A 130 6.39 4.90 -1.13
C GLU A 130 7.06 3.60 -0.67
N ALA A 131 6.37 2.88 0.20
CA ALA A 131 6.80 1.58 0.71
C ALA A 131 6.53 0.47 -0.33
N PRO A 132 7.07 -0.76 -0.16
CA PRO A 132 6.80 -1.87 -1.08
C PRO A 132 5.30 -2.11 -1.34
N ARG A 133 4.48 -1.94 -0.32
CA ARG A 133 3.02 -2.17 -0.36
C ARG A 133 2.20 -0.96 -0.76
N GLY A 134 2.83 0.22 -0.88
CA GLY A 134 2.16 1.46 -1.28
C GLY A 134 2.56 2.66 -0.43
N VAL A 135 1.79 3.73 -0.52
CA VAL A 135 2.07 4.99 0.17
C VAL A 135 1.89 4.86 1.68
N LEU A 136 2.93 5.23 2.40
CA LEU A 136 2.95 5.41 3.85
C LEU A 136 3.01 6.90 4.14
N SER A 137 2.21 7.37 5.09
CA SER A 137 2.28 8.75 5.56
C SER A 137 2.39 8.81 7.08
N HIS A 138 3.20 9.75 7.55
CA HIS A 138 3.37 10.07 8.96
C HIS A 138 3.00 11.52 9.19
N TRP A 139 2.16 11.75 10.17
CA TRP A 139 1.66 13.05 10.56
C TRP A 139 2.00 13.26 12.02
N VAL A 140 2.82 14.24 12.33
CA VAL A 140 3.35 14.43 13.67
C VAL A 140 3.16 15.85 14.16
N VAL A 141 2.80 15.98 15.43
CA VAL A 141 2.86 17.23 16.18
C VAL A 141 3.86 17.05 17.31
N ILE A 142 4.89 17.90 17.30
CA ILE A 142 5.94 17.93 18.31
C ILE A 142 5.81 19.25 19.07
N ASP A 143 5.82 19.17 20.38
CA ASP A 143 5.86 20.36 21.23
C ASP A 143 7.08 20.29 22.15
N SER A 144 7.95 21.28 22.02
CA SER A 144 9.16 21.42 22.84
C SER A 144 10.00 20.14 22.93
N GLY A 145 10.18 19.48 21.77
CA GLY A 145 10.96 18.25 21.63
C GLY A 145 10.25 16.95 22.04
N LYS A 146 8.96 16.99 22.38
CA LYS A 146 8.14 15.81 22.70
C LYS A 146 7.02 15.62 21.69
N ILE A 147 6.72 14.38 21.35
CA ILE A 147 5.58 14.04 20.49
C ILE A 147 4.29 14.32 21.26
N LYS A 148 3.49 15.25 20.72
CA LYS A 148 2.17 15.60 21.26
C LYS A 148 1.06 14.81 20.55
N ASN A 149 1.19 14.60 19.24
CA ASN A 149 0.28 13.77 18.46
C ASN A 149 1.05 13.09 17.33
N TYR A 150 0.68 11.86 17.02
CA TYR A 150 1.29 11.10 15.94
C TYR A 150 0.24 10.23 15.25
N GLN A 151 0.15 10.34 13.93
CA GLN A 151 -0.69 9.49 13.10
C GLN A 151 0.13 8.87 11.99
N CYS A 152 -0.12 7.60 11.74
CA CYS A 152 0.47 6.85 10.66
C CYS A 152 -0.64 6.25 9.81
N VAL A 153 -0.60 6.48 8.50
CA VAL A 153 -1.51 5.83 7.55
C VAL A 153 -0.69 4.93 6.65
N VAL A 154 -0.78 3.63 6.92
CA VAL A 154 0.01 2.60 6.22
C VAL A 154 -0.71 2.13 4.94
N PRO A 155 0.01 1.54 3.98
CA PRO A 155 -0.58 1.12 2.71
C PRO A 155 -1.78 0.19 2.84
N THR A 156 -1.71 -0.79 3.75
CA THR A 156 -2.81 -1.74 3.94
C THR A 156 -4.04 -1.09 4.56
N THR A 157 -3.90 0.03 5.29
CA THR A 157 -5.05 0.81 5.75
C THR A 157 -5.86 1.38 4.57
N TRP A 158 -5.19 1.77 3.47
CA TRP A 158 -5.87 2.18 2.25
C TRP A 158 -6.55 1.00 1.56
N ASN A 159 -5.82 -0.10 1.33
CA ASN A 159 -6.30 -1.22 0.52
C ASN A 159 -7.35 -2.08 1.22
N ALA A 160 -7.23 -2.27 2.53
CA ALA A 160 -8.16 -3.05 3.35
C ALA A 160 -9.23 -2.17 4.02
N ALA A 161 -9.32 -0.90 3.65
CA ALA A 161 -10.33 0.00 4.19
C ALA A 161 -11.75 -0.55 3.97
N PRO A 162 -12.63 -0.46 4.96
CA PRO A 162 -14.05 -0.74 4.78
C PRO A 162 -14.70 0.33 3.89
N ARG A 163 -15.97 0.14 3.57
CA ARG A 163 -16.77 1.16 2.88
C ARG A 163 -16.65 2.51 3.58
N ASN A 164 -16.57 3.55 2.79
CA ASN A 164 -16.57 4.91 3.30
C ASN A 164 -18.01 5.39 3.64
N GLU A 165 -18.13 6.60 4.10
CA GLU A 165 -19.40 7.26 4.43
C GLU A 165 -20.39 7.40 3.26
N ASN A 166 -19.91 7.26 2.02
CA ASN A 166 -20.72 7.29 0.81
C ASN A 166 -21.00 5.86 0.26
N ASP A 167 -20.87 4.83 1.10
CA ASP A 167 -21.04 3.41 0.73
C ASP A 167 -20.14 2.94 -0.43
N GLN A 168 -19.01 3.60 -0.64
CA GLN A 168 -18.05 3.19 -1.67
C GLN A 168 -17.10 2.13 -1.09
N PRO A 169 -16.96 0.97 -1.73
CA PRO A 169 -16.13 -0.12 -1.26
C PRO A 169 -14.65 0.25 -1.25
N GLY A 170 -13.91 -0.25 -0.28
CA GLY A 170 -12.45 -0.21 -0.28
C GLY A 170 -11.85 -1.08 -1.39
N ALA A 171 -10.53 -0.98 -1.58
CA ALA A 171 -9.86 -1.62 -2.72
C ALA A 171 -9.99 -3.16 -2.69
N TYR A 172 -9.89 -3.81 -1.52
CA TYR A 172 -10.10 -5.26 -1.40
C TYR A 172 -11.51 -5.64 -1.78
N GLU A 173 -12.50 -4.98 -1.19
CA GLU A 173 -13.91 -5.26 -1.44
C GLU A 173 -14.25 -5.07 -2.93
N ALA A 174 -13.84 -3.94 -3.51
CA ALA A 174 -14.07 -3.66 -4.91
C ALA A 174 -13.43 -4.71 -5.84
N SER A 175 -12.25 -5.22 -5.48
CA SER A 175 -11.55 -6.23 -6.27
C SER A 175 -12.17 -7.62 -6.20
N LEU A 176 -12.99 -7.88 -5.18
CA LEU A 176 -13.68 -9.17 -4.98
C LEU A 176 -15.04 -9.22 -5.69
N ILE A 177 -15.61 -8.06 -6.02
CA ILE A 177 -16.90 -8.00 -6.71
C ILE A 177 -16.76 -8.63 -8.09
N GLY A 178 -17.60 -9.65 -8.34
CA GLY A 178 -17.62 -10.38 -9.62
C GLY A 178 -16.52 -11.43 -9.80
N ASN A 179 -15.67 -11.66 -8.79
CA ASN A 179 -14.73 -12.76 -8.84
C ASN A 179 -15.46 -14.10 -8.78
N PRO A 180 -15.18 -15.04 -9.71
CA PRO A 180 -15.73 -16.39 -9.60
C PRO A 180 -15.09 -17.09 -8.40
N VAL A 181 -15.91 -17.86 -7.67
CA VAL A 181 -15.47 -18.74 -6.57
C VAL A 181 -15.85 -20.14 -6.95
N ALA A 182 -14.88 -21.03 -7.14
CA ALA A 182 -15.11 -22.41 -7.55
C ALA A 182 -15.69 -23.24 -6.43
N ASP A 183 -15.22 -23.05 -5.22
CA ASP A 183 -15.67 -23.75 -4.02
C ASP A 183 -15.90 -22.72 -2.89
N PRO A 184 -17.16 -22.39 -2.57
CA PRO A 184 -17.48 -21.45 -1.51
C PRO A 184 -16.99 -21.86 -0.12
N GLU A 185 -16.81 -23.15 0.15
CA GLU A 185 -16.28 -23.64 1.43
C GLU A 185 -14.75 -23.51 1.50
N LYS A 186 -14.09 -23.33 0.34
CA LYS A 186 -12.64 -23.15 0.22
C LYS A 186 -12.32 -22.02 -0.76
N PRO A 187 -12.66 -20.78 -0.46
CA PRO A 187 -12.62 -19.65 -1.41
C PRO A 187 -11.18 -19.18 -1.68
N LEU A 188 -10.37 -19.99 -2.32
CA LEU A 188 -8.97 -19.70 -2.66
C LEU A 188 -8.84 -18.48 -3.58
N GLU A 189 -9.83 -18.22 -4.42
CA GLU A 189 -9.85 -17.06 -5.33
C GLU A 189 -9.93 -15.76 -4.55
N VAL A 190 -10.70 -15.73 -3.46
CA VAL A 190 -10.75 -14.58 -2.54
C VAL A 190 -9.38 -14.36 -1.91
N LEU A 191 -8.77 -15.41 -1.36
CA LEU A 191 -7.45 -15.35 -0.74
C LEU A 191 -6.39 -14.86 -1.74
N ARG A 192 -6.35 -15.40 -2.95
CA ARG A 192 -5.41 -15.01 -4.01
C ARG A 192 -5.59 -13.54 -4.40
N THR A 193 -6.83 -13.08 -4.51
CA THR A 193 -7.12 -11.68 -4.84
C THR A 193 -6.60 -10.75 -3.76
N VAL A 194 -6.89 -11.02 -2.49
CA VAL A 194 -6.38 -10.23 -1.36
C VAL A 194 -4.85 -10.27 -1.31
N HIS A 195 -4.23 -11.45 -1.48
CA HIS A 195 -2.77 -11.59 -1.49
C HIS A 195 -2.10 -10.83 -2.65
N SER A 196 -2.80 -10.59 -3.76
CA SER A 196 -2.24 -9.80 -4.85
C SER A 196 -1.91 -8.35 -4.47
N PHE A 197 -2.52 -7.83 -3.43
CA PHE A 197 -2.20 -6.52 -2.85
C PHE A 197 -0.99 -6.54 -1.90
N ASP A 198 -0.48 -7.72 -1.56
CA ASP A 198 0.60 -7.90 -0.56
C ASP A 198 0.17 -7.34 0.82
N PRO A 199 -0.89 -7.89 1.46
CA PRO A 199 -1.39 -7.36 2.72
C PRO A 199 -0.39 -7.52 3.86
N CYS A 200 -0.31 -6.50 4.71
CA CYS A 200 0.39 -6.60 6.00
C CYS A 200 -0.54 -7.28 7.01
N LEU A 201 -0.53 -8.61 7.08
CA LEU A 201 -1.49 -9.38 7.88
C LEU A 201 -1.37 -9.09 9.38
N ALA A 202 -0.16 -8.96 9.88
CA ALA A 202 0.09 -8.61 11.29
C ALA A 202 -0.47 -7.22 11.68
N CYS A 203 -0.62 -6.32 10.69
CA CYS A 203 -1.16 -4.98 10.93
C CYS A 203 -2.67 -4.88 10.71
N ALA A 204 -3.25 -5.78 9.89
CA ALA A 204 -4.59 -5.57 9.33
C ALA A 204 -5.57 -6.74 9.52
N VAL A 205 -5.09 -7.92 9.93
CA VAL A 205 -5.95 -9.11 10.07
C VAL A 205 -5.80 -9.72 11.44
N HIS A 206 -6.90 -9.73 12.19
CA HIS A 206 -7.02 -10.41 13.47
C HIS A 206 -8.24 -11.30 13.43
N VAL A 207 -8.09 -12.58 13.73
CA VAL A 207 -9.20 -13.52 13.85
C VAL A 207 -9.51 -13.68 15.34
N VAL A 208 -10.69 -13.29 15.72
CA VAL A 208 -11.19 -13.42 17.10
C VAL A 208 -12.44 -14.30 17.11
N ASP A 209 -12.72 -14.95 18.23
CA ASP A 209 -13.97 -15.66 18.44
C ASP A 209 -15.10 -14.69 18.83
N GLN A 210 -16.29 -15.23 19.09
CA GLN A 210 -17.45 -14.43 19.51
C GLN A 210 -17.25 -13.75 20.88
N GLU A 211 -16.23 -14.15 21.65
CA GLU A 211 -15.86 -13.54 22.92
C GLU A 211 -14.68 -12.56 22.78
N ASN A 212 -14.30 -12.19 21.54
CA ASN A 212 -13.15 -11.35 21.20
C ASN A 212 -11.79 -11.92 21.64
N LYS A 213 -11.70 -13.25 21.86
CA LYS A 213 -10.44 -13.90 22.11
C LYS A 213 -9.75 -14.26 20.79
N PRO A 214 -8.44 -14.08 20.67
CA PRO A 214 -7.73 -14.47 19.46
C PRO A 214 -7.80 -15.99 19.24
N VAL A 215 -8.42 -16.41 18.14
CA VAL A 215 -8.57 -17.83 17.74
C VAL A 215 -7.32 -18.31 17.04
N VAL A 216 -6.65 -17.44 16.31
CA VAL A 216 -5.41 -17.74 15.59
C VAL A 216 -4.45 -16.57 15.74
N THR A 217 -3.29 -16.84 16.32
CA THR A 217 -2.15 -15.95 16.22
C THR A 217 -1.37 -16.35 14.97
N VAL A 218 -1.55 -15.62 13.88
CA VAL A 218 -0.69 -15.77 12.71
C VAL A 218 0.63 -15.08 13.02
N SER A 219 1.61 -15.84 13.44
CA SER A 219 2.97 -15.35 13.51
C SER A 219 3.49 -15.24 12.07
N ALA A 220 3.77 -14.03 11.63
CA ALA A 220 4.59 -13.85 10.44
C ALA A 220 5.99 -14.40 10.77
N VAL A 221 6.40 -15.47 10.11
CA VAL A 221 7.77 -16.00 10.14
C VAL A 221 8.60 -15.17 9.17
#